data_da9555b59a4e62481866798f6d8c05ab
#
_entry.id   da9555b59a4e62481866798f6d8c05ab
#
_cell.length_a   1.000
_cell.length_b   1.000
_cell.length_c   1.000
_cell.angle_alpha   90.00
_cell.angle_beta   90.00
_cell.angle_gamma   90.00
#
_symmetry.space_group_name_H-M   'P 1'
#
loop_
_entity.id
_entity.type
_entity.pdbx_description
1 polymer ?
#
loop_
_entity_poly.entity_id
_entity_poly.type
_entity_poly.pdbx_seq_one_letter_code
_entity_poly.pdbx_strand_id
1 'polypeptide(L)'
;NAADNLRSAELRMSSAERNISHYTIDAPISGTIVDKKVKAGDKLSANDTAMQNLCTIYDMSYLEMKLNVDELKIRSLEVVQEVEITADAVPGETYKGVISSILVAGTTANGSTSYPVTVRIDDMGELLPGMNATAKITTASVKNVLALPNAALVRGSYVLVTRDSPSAANAETSMTAPDGYVYVKVTTGISDDDYIEVKSGLQEGDTIAYDNSSVSATDFYSTMMVSAEGGDE
;
A
#
# COMPACT_ATOMS: atom_id res chain seq x y z
N ASN A 1 67.95 23.92 4.31
CA ASN A 1 69.03 22.97 4.12
C ASN A 1 68.57 21.83 3.17
N ALA A 2 69.50 20.88 2.83
CA ALA A 2 69.17 19.84 1.81
C ALA A 2 67.93 18.98 2.21
N ALA A 3 67.76 18.70 3.50
CA ALA A 3 66.60 17.93 3.99
C ALA A 3 65.26 18.68 3.82
N ASP A 4 65.26 19.98 4.04
CA ASP A 4 64.06 20.82 3.87
C ASP A 4 63.67 20.94 2.38
N ASN A 5 64.70 21.02 1.49
CA ASN A 5 64.46 21.03 0.08
C ASN A 5 63.90 19.69 -0.41
N LEU A 6 64.42 18.56 0.04
CA LEU A 6 63.86 17.23 -0.26
C LEU A 6 62.42 17.11 0.19
N ARG A 7 62.14 17.46 1.41
CA ARG A 7 60.76 17.42 1.99
C ARG A 7 59.80 18.31 1.20
N SER A 8 60.26 19.49 0.79
CA SER A 8 59.48 20.41 -0.05
C SER A 8 59.16 19.81 -1.45
N ALA A 9 60.15 19.12 -2.02
CA ALA A 9 60.00 18.44 -3.31
C ALA A 9 59.00 17.25 -3.19
N GLU A 10 59.10 16.44 -2.16
CA GLU A 10 58.17 15.34 -1.86
C GLU A 10 56.72 15.83 -1.67
N LEU A 11 56.52 16.93 -0.94
CA LEU A 11 55.19 17.53 -0.76
C LEU A 11 54.62 18.05 -2.08
N ARG A 12 55.43 18.65 -2.93
CA ARG A 12 55.01 19.11 -4.26
C ARG A 12 54.64 17.93 -5.13
N MET A 13 55.41 16.84 -5.12
CA MET A 13 55.13 15.61 -5.88
C MET A 13 53.82 14.99 -5.41
N SER A 14 53.62 14.79 -4.10
CA SER A 14 52.39 14.28 -3.52
C SER A 14 51.17 15.16 -3.86
N SER A 15 51.36 16.49 -3.90
CA SER A 15 50.29 17.40 -4.32
C SER A 15 49.97 17.27 -5.80
N ALA A 16 50.98 17.10 -6.66
CA ALA A 16 50.77 16.88 -8.11
C ALA A 16 50.05 15.53 -8.36
N GLU A 17 50.47 14.47 -7.66
CA GLU A 17 49.82 13.15 -7.77
C GLU A 17 48.35 13.21 -7.35
N ARG A 18 48.01 13.88 -6.23
CA ARG A 18 46.61 14.10 -5.83
C ARG A 18 45.84 14.90 -6.87
N ASN A 19 46.43 15.92 -7.44
CA ASN A 19 45.77 16.69 -8.49
C ASN A 19 45.50 15.83 -9.74
N ILE A 20 46.43 14.95 -10.13
CA ILE A 20 46.21 14.02 -11.25
C ILE A 20 45.09 13.03 -10.95
N SER A 21 44.99 12.50 -9.72
CA SER A 21 43.95 11.56 -9.37
C SER A 21 42.54 12.18 -9.47
N HIS A 22 42.41 13.50 -9.32
CA HIS A 22 41.14 14.21 -9.48
C HIS A 22 40.65 14.30 -10.95
N TYR A 23 41.52 13.98 -11.93
CA TYR A 23 41.11 13.92 -13.35
C TYR A 23 40.44 12.59 -13.73
N THR A 24 40.51 11.59 -12.84
CA THR A 24 39.77 10.35 -13.00
C THR A 24 38.57 10.36 -12.04
N ILE A 25 37.37 10.24 -12.61
CA ILE A 25 36.10 10.22 -11.84
C ILE A 25 35.51 8.83 -11.99
N ASP A 26 35.55 8.08 -10.90
CA ASP A 26 34.98 6.74 -10.84
C ASP A 26 33.55 6.78 -10.26
N ALA A 27 32.71 5.81 -10.67
CA ALA A 27 31.38 5.65 -10.13
C ALA A 27 31.47 5.18 -8.66
N PRO A 28 30.87 5.90 -7.69
CA PRO A 28 30.93 5.53 -6.28
C PRO A 28 30.06 4.31 -5.93
N ILE A 29 29.12 3.94 -6.80
CA ILE A 29 28.21 2.80 -6.65
C ILE A 29 28.08 2.03 -7.95
N SER A 30 27.75 0.75 -7.86
CA SER A 30 27.30 -0.04 -9.01
C SER A 30 25.84 0.28 -9.30
N GLY A 31 25.45 0.28 -10.58
CA GLY A 31 24.07 0.56 -10.96
C GLY A 31 23.90 0.92 -12.41
N THR A 32 22.72 1.41 -12.76
CA THR A 32 22.36 1.86 -14.10
C THR A 32 22.46 3.37 -14.22
N ILE A 33 23.16 3.85 -15.25
CA ILE A 33 23.21 5.29 -15.56
C ILE A 33 21.86 5.70 -16.17
N VAL A 34 21.11 6.51 -15.44
CA VAL A 34 19.77 6.99 -15.86
C VAL A 34 19.82 8.36 -16.53
N ASP A 35 20.83 9.17 -16.22
CA ASP A 35 21.03 10.47 -16.84
C ASP A 35 22.53 10.75 -17.00
N LYS A 36 22.92 11.24 -18.15
CA LYS A 36 24.29 11.63 -18.49
C LYS A 36 24.28 12.99 -19.13
N LYS A 37 24.78 13.98 -18.41
CA LYS A 37 24.76 15.40 -18.83
C LYS A 37 26.01 15.82 -19.66
N VAL A 38 27.03 15.01 -19.66
CA VAL A 38 28.32 15.34 -20.29
C VAL A 38 28.66 14.42 -21.46
N LYS A 39 29.36 14.93 -22.43
CA LYS A 39 29.85 14.20 -23.62
C LYS A 39 31.37 14.28 -23.72
N ALA A 40 31.96 13.35 -24.44
CA ALA A 40 33.40 13.41 -24.73
C ALA A 40 33.74 14.70 -25.44
N GLY A 41 34.77 15.42 -24.95
CA GLY A 41 35.20 16.71 -25.45
C GLY A 41 34.61 17.93 -24.75
N ASP A 42 33.63 17.74 -23.84
CA ASP A 42 33.11 18.85 -23.07
C ASP A 42 34.17 19.36 -22.07
N LYS A 43 34.23 20.68 -21.92
CA LYS A 43 35.09 21.32 -20.92
C LYS A 43 34.32 21.48 -19.62
N LEU A 44 34.80 20.80 -18.58
CA LEU A 44 34.23 20.92 -17.22
C LEU A 44 34.82 22.13 -16.53
N SER A 45 33.98 23.01 -16.00
CA SER A 45 34.37 24.17 -15.20
C SER A 45 33.79 24.09 -13.81
N ALA A 46 34.60 24.32 -12.80
CA ALA A 46 34.16 24.29 -11.41
C ALA A 46 33.07 25.36 -11.07
N ASN A 47 32.94 26.39 -11.90
CA ASN A 47 31.97 27.48 -11.73
C ASN A 47 30.67 27.23 -12.48
N ASP A 48 30.53 26.14 -13.21
CA ASP A 48 29.33 25.81 -13.96
C ASP A 48 28.43 24.91 -13.11
N THR A 49 27.41 25.50 -12.48
CA THR A 49 26.42 24.79 -11.66
C THR A 49 25.66 23.70 -12.43
N ALA A 50 25.53 23.82 -13.74
CA ALA A 50 24.91 22.79 -14.58
C ALA A 50 25.81 21.54 -14.73
N MET A 51 27.10 21.67 -14.46
CA MET A 51 28.10 20.59 -14.57
C MET A 51 28.49 19.94 -13.23
N GLN A 52 27.87 20.34 -12.12
CA GLN A 52 28.12 19.71 -10.82
C GLN A 52 27.62 18.26 -10.76
N ASN A 53 26.71 17.86 -11.64
CA ASN A 53 26.14 16.53 -11.74
C ASN A 53 26.46 15.95 -13.12
N LEU A 54 27.53 15.16 -13.23
CA LEU A 54 27.98 14.59 -14.50
C LEU A 54 27.07 13.49 -15.01
N CYS A 55 26.63 12.62 -14.11
CA CYS A 55 25.66 11.57 -14.39
C CYS A 55 24.92 11.20 -13.11
N THR A 56 23.76 10.58 -13.27
CA THR A 56 22.97 10.00 -12.17
C THR A 56 22.97 8.49 -12.33
N ILE A 57 23.33 7.78 -11.27
CA ILE A 57 23.37 6.32 -11.22
C ILE A 57 22.33 5.86 -10.22
N TYR A 58 21.45 4.95 -10.63
CA TYR A 58 20.48 4.29 -9.75
C TYR A 58 20.92 2.87 -9.46
N ASP A 59 20.87 2.50 -8.19
CA ASP A 59 20.87 1.10 -7.80
C ASP A 59 19.45 0.54 -8.04
N MET A 60 19.37 -0.39 -9.00
CA MET A 60 18.12 -0.99 -9.44
C MET A 60 17.92 -2.38 -8.81
N SER A 61 18.50 -2.65 -7.64
CA SER A 61 18.33 -3.93 -6.95
C SER A 61 16.96 -4.05 -6.28
N TYR A 62 16.31 -2.93 -5.97
CA TYR A 62 14.94 -2.85 -5.44
C TYR A 62 14.37 -1.45 -5.70
N LEU A 63 13.05 -1.32 -5.59
CA LEU A 63 12.36 -0.02 -5.60
C LEU A 63 11.80 0.31 -4.23
N GLU A 64 11.71 1.60 -3.96
CA GLU A 64 11.03 2.12 -2.77
C GLU A 64 9.84 2.99 -3.18
N MET A 65 8.69 2.68 -2.62
CA MET A 65 7.49 3.48 -2.74
C MET A 65 7.24 4.23 -1.42
N LYS A 66 7.10 5.55 -1.50
CA LYS A 66 6.81 6.39 -0.33
C LYS A 66 5.34 6.73 -0.31
N LEU A 67 4.68 6.45 0.82
CA LEU A 67 3.27 6.68 1.06
C LEU A 67 3.11 7.66 2.21
N ASN A 68 2.05 8.47 2.17
CA ASN A 68 1.63 9.27 3.32
C ASN A 68 0.34 8.64 3.86
N VAL A 69 0.40 8.09 5.07
CA VAL A 69 -0.72 7.41 5.71
C VAL A 69 -1.31 8.30 6.79
N ASP A 70 -2.64 8.40 6.81
CA ASP A 70 -3.38 9.18 7.80
C ASP A 70 -3.18 8.68 9.23
N GLU A 71 -3.21 9.60 10.21
CA GLU A 71 -3.03 9.32 11.63
C GLU A 71 -3.99 8.25 12.17
N LEU A 72 -5.22 8.21 11.67
CA LEU A 72 -6.22 7.23 12.12
C LEU A 72 -5.90 5.80 11.68
N LYS A 73 -5.14 5.65 10.57
CA LYS A 73 -4.81 4.36 9.98
C LYS A 73 -3.41 3.86 10.32
N ILE A 74 -2.49 4.77 10.69
CA ILE A 74 -1.08 4.41 10.92
C ILE A 74 -0.90 3.35 12.03
N ARG A 75 -1.78 3.37 13.04
CA ARG A 75 -1.71 2.44 14.18
C ARG A 75 -2.06 0.99 13.83
N SER A 76 -2.67 0.76 12.68
CA SER A 76 -3.01 -0.57 12.17
C SER A 76 -1.95 -1.13 11.22
N LEU A 77 -0.85 -0.40 10.98
CA LEU A 77 0.23 -0.84 10.12
C LEU A 77 1.43 -1.30 10.95
N GLU A 78 2.09 -2.33 10.45
CA GLU A 78 3.29 -2.91 11.05
C GLU A 78 4.42 -3.01 10.01
N VAL A 79 5.65 -2.95 10.49
CA VAL A 79 6.82 -3.20 9.64
C VAL A 79 6.82 -4.67 9.20
N VAL A 80 7.29 -4.95 7.98
CA VAL A 80 7.26 -6.28 7.32
C VAL A 80 5.86 -6.74 6.89
N GLN A 81 4.84 -5.87 7.01
CA GLN A 81 3.50 -6.17 6.47
C GLN A 81 3.53 -6.18 4.94
N GLU A 82 2.85 -7.16 4.35
CA GLU A 82 2.74 -7.28 2.89
C GLU A 82 1.83 -6.18 2.31
N VAL A 83 2.22 -5.71 1.14
CA VAL A 83 1.53 -4.66 0.39
C VAL A 83 1.37 -5.10 -1.06
N GLU A 84 0.16 -5.03 -1.57
CA GLU A 84 -0.12 -5.18 -3.00
C GLU A 84 0.04 -3.84 -3.71
N ILE A 85 0.78 -3.83 -4.82
CA ILE A 85 1.09 -2.61 -5.55
C ILE A 85 0.64 -2.79 -6.99
N THR A 86 -0.10 -1.82 -7.48
CA THR A 86 -0.51 -1.72 -8.89
C THR A 86 -0.03 -0.40 -9.46
N ALA A 87 0.40 -0.40 -10.72
CA ALA A 87 0.84 0.80 -11.41
C ALA A 87 -0.01 1.05 -12.66
N ASP A 88 -0.44 2.30 -12.86
CA ASP A 88 -1.25 2.69 -14.01
C ASP A 88 -0.54 2.45 -15.35
N ALA A 89 0.80 2.52 -15.33
CA ALA A 89 1.64 2.32 -16.51
C ALA A 89 1.76 0.84 -16.92
N VAL A 90 1.43 -0.12 -16.01
CA VAL A 90 1.52 -1.56 -16.24
C VAL A 90 0.18 -2.21 -15.83
N PRO A 91 -0.88 -2.03 -16.63
CA PRO A 91 -2.21 -2.50 -16.27
C PRO A 91 -2.29 -4.04 -16.25
N GLY A 92 -2.94 -4.57 -15.23
CA GLY A 92 -3.15 -6.02 -15.06
C GLY A 92 -2.05 -6.75 -14.27
N GLU A 93 -0.95 -6.08 -13.95
CA GLU A 93 0.11 -6.64 -13.10
C GLU A 93 -0.04 -6.16 -11.65
N THR A 94 0.17 -7.08 -10.73
CA THR A 94 0.20 -6.80 -9.28
C THR A 94 1.56 -7.18 -8.72
N TYR A 95 2.22 -6.24 -8.09
CA TYR A 95 3.53 -6.42 -7.48
C TYR A 95 3.39 -6.56 -5.98
N LYS A 96 4.30 -7.31 -5.38
CA LYS A 96 4.35 -7.47 -3.93
C LYS A 96 5.46 -6.61 -3.35
N GLY A 97 5.12 -5.87 -2.30
CA GLY A 97 6.07 -5.14 -1.50
C GLY A 97 5.89 -5.44 -0.02
N VAL A 98 6.82 -4.96 0.78
CA VAL A 98 6.76 -5.03 2.24
C VAL A 98 7.01 -3.65 2.84
N ILE A 99 6.34 -3.33 3.93
CA ILE A 99 6.60 -2.10 4.68
C ILE A 99 8.00 -2.21 5.29
N SER A 100 8.93 -1.42 4.80
CA SER A 100 10.32 -1.39 5.27
C SER A 100 10.51 -0.44 6.45
N SER A 101 9.78 0.67 6.48
CA SER A 101 9.83 1.61 7.58
C SER A 101 8.55 2.44 7.73
N ILE A 102 8.27 2.82 8.97
CA ILE A 102 7.19 3.74 9.35
C ILE A 102 7.85 4.86 10.16
N LEU A 103 7.81 6.10 9.65
CA LEU A 103 8.36 7.22 10.37
C LEU A 103 7.36 7.70 11.43
N VAL A 104 7.85 7.84 12.67
CA VAL A 104 7.04 8.34 13.79
C VAL A 104 6.87 9.87 13.80
N ALA A 105 7.62 10.58 12.94
CA ALA A 105 7.49 12.02 12.76
C ALA A 105 6.42 12.31 11.72
N GLY A 106 5.21 12.63 12.15
CA GLY A 106 4.11 13.04 11.27
C GLY A 106 4.32 14.44 10.70
N THR A 107 3.74 14.68 9.54
CA THR A 107 3.69 15.98 8.89
C THR A 107 2.24 16.45 8.84
N THR A 108 1.98 17.65 9.37
CA THR A 108 0.64 18.26 9.35
C THR A 108 0.55 19.23 8.19
N ALA A 109 -0.41 19.01 7.31
CA ALA A 109 -0.74 19.91 6.22
C ALA A 109 -2.27 20.02 6.09
N ASN A 110 -2.77 21.26 5.89
CA ASN A 110 -4.21 21.53 5.73
C ASN A 110 -5.10 20.96 6.85
N GLY A 111 -4.58 20.87 8.09
CA GLY A 111 -5.33 20.36 9.24
C GLY A 111 -5.39 18.83 9.34
N SER A 112 -4.72 18.09 8.46
CA SER A 112 -4.59 16.64 8.53
C SER A 112 -3.15 16.25 8.82
N THR A 113 -2.93 15.27 9.69
CA THR A 113 -1.62 14.71 10.02
C THR A 113 -1.43 13.39 9.29
N SER A 114 -0.32 13.28 8.57
CA SER A 114 0.07 12.06 7.88
C SER A 114 1.48 11.62 8.28
N TYR A 115 1.71 10.33 8.20
CA TYR A 115 2.98 9.68 8.54
C TYR A 115 3.59 9.06 7.30
N PRO A 116 4.87 9.36 6.98
CA PRO A 116 5.56 8.74 5.88
C PRO A 116 5.81 7.26 6.15
N VAL A 117 5.39 6.42 5.22
CA VAL A 117 5.62 4.97 5.20
C VAL A 117 6.40 4.63 3.95
N THR A 118 7.44 3.82 4.07
CA THR A 118 8.23 3.33 2.94
C THR A 118 7.93 1.85 2.72
N VAL A 119 7.58 1.51 1.50
CA VAL A 119 7.36 0.14 1.04
C VAL A 119 8.50 -0.23 0.10
N ARG A 120 9.14 -1.36 0.36
CA ARG A 120 10.20 -1.92 -0.48
C ARG A 120 9.61 -2.97 -1.41
N ILE A 121 10.03 -2.93 -2.67
CA ILE A 121 9.63 -3.82 -3.75
C ILE A 121 10.88 -4.49 -4.28
N ASP A 122 11.04 -5.78 -4.02
CA ASP A 122 12.23 -6.54 -4.44
C ASP A 122 12.06 -7.10 -5.86
N ASP A 123 10.86 -7.51 -6.25
CA ASP A 123 10.55 -7.92 -7.62
C ASP A 123 9.90 -6.75 -8.37
N MET A 124 10.71 -6.06 -9.14
CA MET A 124 10.28 -4.84 -9.84
C MET A 124 9.53 -5.13 -11.14
N GLY A 125 9.73 -6.31 -11.77
CA GLY A 125 9.18 -6.61 -13.08
C GLY A 125 9.39 -5.47 -14.07
N GLU A 126 8.30 -4.87 -14.57
CA GLU A 126 8.30 -3.74 -15.50
C GLU A 126 8.21 -2.36 -14.82
N LEU A 127 8.21 -2.31 -13.48
CA LEU A 127 8.15 -1.05 -12.74
C LEU A 127 9.44 -0.24 -12.93
N LEU A 128 9.29 1.05 -13.16
CA LEU A 128 10.40 1.99 -13.28
C LEU A 128 10.28 3.10 -12.22
N PRO A 129 11.43 3.63 -11.76
CA PRO A 129 11.44 4.79 -10.87
C PRO A 129 10.69 5.98 -11.49
N GLY A 130 9.81 6.62 -10.70
CA GLY A 130 9.00 7.75 -11.14
C GLY A 130 7.62 7.40 -11.70
N MET A 131 7.26 6.11 -11.78
CA MET A 131 5.89 5.72 -12.10
C MET A 131 4.94 6.01 -10.94
N ASN A 132 3.69 6.36 -11.28
CA ASN A 132 2.62 6.43 -10.32
C ASN A 132 2.13 5.02 -10.00
N ALA A 133 1.98 4.74 -8.72
CA ALA A 133 1.52 3.43 -8.26
C ALA A 133 0.57 3.57 -7.07
N THR A 134 -0.35 2.63 -6.96
CA THR A 134 -1.29 2.52 -5.85
C THR A 134 -0.90 1.34 -4.97
N ALA A 135 -0.87 1.55 -3.65
CA ALA A 135 -0.59 0.51 -2.68
C ALA A 135 -1.88 0.13 -1.94
N LYS A 136 -2.18 -1.16 -1.91
CA LYS A 136 -3.26 -1.74 -1.12
C LYS A 136 -2.65 -2.50 0.05
N ILE A 137 -2.94 -2.03 1.27
CA ILE A 137 -2.42 -2.60 2.51
C ILE A 137 -3.57 -3.27 3.25
N THR A 138 -3.50 -4.59 3.44
CA THR A 138 -4.50 -5.33 4.19
C THR A 138 -4.19 -5.20 5.68
N THR A 139 -5.02 -4.44 6.40
CA THR A 139 -4.81 -4.16 7.83
C THR A 139 -5.38 -5.23 8.75
N ALA A 140 -6.38 -5.98 8.29
CA ALA A 140 -6.97 -7.10 9.02
C ALA A 140 -7.49 -8.12 8.01
N SER A 141 -7.41 -9.39 8.34
CA SER A 141 -7.96 -10.48 7.54
C SER A 141 -8.47 -11.58 8.47
N VAL A 142 -9.65 -12.09 8.17
CA VAL A 142 -10.20 -13.28 8.81
C VAL A 142 -10.59 -14.29 7.74
N LYS A 143 -10.44 -15.56 8.05
CA LYS A 143 -10.79 -16.66 7.13
C LYS A 143 -11.86 -17.54 7.79
N ASN A 144 -12.68 -18.18 6.96
CA ASN A 144 -13.73 -19.12 7.42
C ASN A 144 -14.72 -18.48 8.39
N VAL A 145 -15.20 -17.29 8.05
CA VAL A 145 -16.20 -16.55 8.83
C VAL A 145 -17.47 -16.34 8.00
N LEU A 146 -18.60 -16.26 8.70
CA LEU A 146 -19.83 -15.82 8.06
C LEU A 146 -19.74 -14.33 7.74
N ALA A 147 -19.96 -13.98 6.49
CA ALA A 147 -19.97 -12.59 6.04
C ALA A 147 -21.29 -12.26 5.36
N LEU A 148 -21.71 -11.02 5.45
CA LEU A 148 -22.88 -10.50 4.76
C LEU A 148 -22.58 -9.16 4.09
N PRO A 149 -23.29 -8.82 2.99
CA PRO A 149 -23.16 -7.51 2.39
C PRO A 149 -23.48 -6.40 3.39
N ASN A 150 -22.69 -5.31 3.36
CA ASN A 150 -22.92 -4.16 4.25
C ASN A 150 -24.34 -3.60 4.14
N ALA A 151 -24.95 -3.67 2.95
CA ALA A 151 -26.32 -3.25 2.68
C ALA A 151 -27.37 -4.08 3.45
N ALA A 152 -27.05 -5.31 3.88
CA ALA A 152 -27.96 -6.17 4.62
C ALA A 152 -28.10 -5.78 6.10
N LEU A 153 -27.19 -4.93 6.59
CA LEU A 153 -27.20 -4.50 7.99
C LEU A 153 -28.16 -3.32 8.20
N VAL A 154 -29.23 -3.56 8.93
CA VAL A 154 -30.27 -2.57 9.23
C VAL A 154 -30.04 -2.00 10.62
N ARG A 155 -30.13 -0.65 10.75
CA ARG A 155 -29.94 0.08 12.02
C ARG A 155 -28.66 -0.31 12.78
N GLY A 156 -27.61 -0.69 12.04
CA GLY A 156 -26.26 -0.95 12.58
C GLY A 156 -26.07 -2.30 13.28
N SER A 157 -27.11 -3.10 13.53
CA SER A 157 -26.96 -4.36 14.28
C SER A 157 -28.07 -5.40 14.03
N TYR A 158 -28.91 -5.21 13.03
CA TYR A 158 -30.00 -6.14 12.72
C TYR A 158 -29.93 -6.57 11.26
N VAL A 159 -30.34 -7.80 11.01
CA VAL A 159 -30.47 -8.36 9.66
C VAL A 159 -31.90 -8.87 9.50
N LEU A 160 -32.47 -8.65 8.33
CA LEU A 160 -33.81 -9.16 7.98
C LEU A 160 -33.65 -10.57 7.42
N VAL A 161 -34.19 -11.57 8.12
CA VAL A 161 -34.18 -12.97 7.70
C VAL A 161 -35.57 -13.49 7.43
N THR A 162 -35.72 -14.50 6.59
CA THR A 162 -37.01 -15.18 6.40
C THR A 162 -37.42 -15.93 7.67
N ARG A 163 -38.71 -16.09 7.90
CA ARG A 163 -39.23 -16.84 9.07
C ARG A 163 -38.84 -18.31 9.09
N ASP A 164 -38.52 -18.86 7.93
CA ASP A 164 -38.11 -20.26 7.78
C ASP A 164 -36.59 -20.45 8.01
N SER A 165 -35.84 -19.37 8.19
CA SER A 165 -34.41 -19.42 8.46
C SER A 165 -34.10 -20.00 9.85
N PRO A 166 -32.99 -20.75 9.99
CA PRO A 166 -32.57 -21.29 11.30
C PRO A 166 -32.44 -20.23 12.40
N SER A 167 -31.95 -19.05 12.06
CA SER A 167 -31.79 -17.95 13.04
C SER A 167 -33.08 -17.18 13.35
N ALA A 168 -34.19 -17.47 12.69
CA ALA A 168 -35.49 -16.82 12.96
C ALA A 168 -35.97 -17.05 14.39
N ALA A 169 -35.53 -18.12 15.06
CA ALA A 169 -35.79 -18.37 16.49
C ALA A 169 -35.25 -17.28 17.42
N ASN A 170 -34.25 -16.50 16.96
CA ASN A 170 -33.64 -15.39 17.70
C ASN A 170 -34.23 -14.03 17.30
N ALA A 171 -35.47 -14.03 16.77
CA ALA A 171 -36.12 -12.82 16.29
C ALA A 171 -36.29 -11.77 17.38
N GLU A 172 -36.01 -10.52 17.03
CA GLU A 172 -36.27 -9.36 17.89
C GLU A 172 -37.76 -8.99 17.79
N THR A 173 -38.48 -9.26 18.87
CA THR A 173 -39.95 -9.06 18.94
C THR A 173 -40.39 -7.61 19.08
N SER A 174 -39.45 -6.73 19.45
CA SER A 174 -39.74 -5.29 19.61
C SER A 174 -39.81 -4.53 18.28
N MET A 175 -39.43 -5.18 17.17
CA MET A 175 -39.37 -4.58 15.83
C MET A 175 -40.42 -5.22 14.92
N THR A 176 -41.20 -4.36 14.23
CA THR A 176 -42.14 -4.82 13.23
C THR A 176 -41.39 -5.04 11.91
N ALA A 177 -41.33 -6.28 11.45
CA ALA A 177 -40.74 -6.66 10.16
C ALA A 177 -41.83 -6.78 9.08
N PRO A 178 -41.45 -6.71 7.77
CA PRO A 178 -42.35 -7.03 6.66
C PRO A 178 -42.91 -8.47 6.76
N ASP A 179 -44.02 -8.72 6.11
CA ASP A 179 -44.63 -10.06 6.08
C ASP A 179 -43.65 -11.12 5.54
N GLY A 180 -43.56 -12.23 6.24
CA GLY A 180 -42.65 -13.33 5.90
C GLY A 180 -41.24 -13.19 6.46
N TYR A 181 -40.89 -12.07 7.09
CA TYR A 181 -39.55 -11.78 7.62
C TYR A 181 -39.55 -11.50 9.13
N VAL A 182 -38.36 -11.56 9.71
CA VAL A 182 -38.10 -11.19 11.10
C VAL A 182 -36.74 -10.50 11.20
N TYR A 183 -36.58 -9.57 12.14
CA TYR A 183 -35.30 -8.98 12.46
C TYR A 183 -34.54 -9.84 13.45
N VAL A 184 -33.28 -10.15 13.12
CA VAL A 184 -32.37 -10.86 14.00
C VAL A 184 -31.23 -9.92 14.38
N LYS A 185 -30.93 -9.83 15.67
CA LYS A 185 -29.79 -9.04 16.14
C LYS A 185 -28.49 -9.80 15.88
N VAL A 186 -27.52 -9.11 15.28
CA VAL A 186 -26.21 -9.66 14.96
C VAL A 186 -25.10 -8.91 15.68
N THR A 187 -24.03 -9.64 15.98
CA THR A 187 -22.77 -9.04 16.43
C THR A 187 -21.78 -9.13 15.25
N THR A 188 -21.29 -7.99 14.83
CA THR A 188 -20.41 -7.87 13.68
C THR A 188 -18.94 -7.84 14.10
N GLY A 189 -18.05 -8.13 13.16
CA GLY A 189 -16.60 -8.07 13.33
C GLY A 189 -15.96 -7.03 12.41
N ILE A 190 -14.93 -7.45 11.68
CA ILE A 190 -14.27 -6.59 10.70
C ILE A 190 -15.17 -6.41 9.48
N SER A 191 -14.99 -5.29 8.78
CA SER A 191 -15.72 -4.98 7.55
C SER A 191 -14.76 -4.39 6.52
N ASP A 192 -15.07 -4.60 5.25
CA ASP A 192 -14.54 -3.87 4.13
C ASP A 192 -15.61 -3.00 3.46
N ASP A 193 -15.38 -2.55 2.23
CA ASP A 193 -16.32 -1.70 1.51
C ASP A 193 -17.60 -2.43 1.11
N ASP A 194 -17.56 -3.75 0.92
CA ASP A 194 -18.66 -4.56 0.41
C ASP A 194 -19.28 -5.46 1.49
N TYR A 195 -18.48 -6.05 2.37
CA TYR A 195 -18.87 -7.09 3.31
C TYR A 195 -18.51 -6.79 4.76
N ILE A 196 -19.28 -7.39 5.67
CA ILE A 196 -19.05 -7.33 7.12
C ILE A 196 -19.09 -8.73 7.72
N GLU A 197 -18.11 -9.04 8.58
CA GLU A 197 -18.06 -10.28 9.36
C GLU A 197 -19.22 -10.35 10.34
N VAL A 198 -19.87 -11.52 10.45
CA VAL A 198 -20.86 -11.83 11.47
C VAL A 198 -20.27 -12.81 12.49
N LYS A 199 -20.08 -12.33 13.72
CA LYS A 199 -19.56 -13.15 14.83
C LYS A 199 -20.64 -13.99 15.50
N SER A 200 -21.88 -13.48 15.53
CA SER A 200 -23.01 -14.18 16.12
C SER A 200 -24.35 -13.58 15.67
N GLY A 201 -25.41 -14.36 15.80
CA GLY A 201 -26.79 -13.97 15.49
C GLY A 201 -27.34 -14.64 14.23
N LEU A 202 -26.50 -14.97 13.26
CA LEU A 202 -26.86 -15.74 12.05
C LEU A 202 -26.17 -17.08 12.02
N GLN A 203 -26.69 -17.98 11.21
CA GLN A 203 -26.14 -19.30 10.92
C GLN A 203 -26.03 -19.51 9.41
N GLU A 204 -25.16 -20.42 9.03
CA GLU A 204 -25.06 -20.84 7.63
C GLU A 204 -26.40 -21.46 7.18
N GLY A 205 -26.87 -21.06 5.99
CA GLY A 205 -28.18 -21.46 5.47
C GLY A 205 -29.33 -20.50 5.79
N ASP A 206 -29.08 -19.41 6.54
CA ASP A 206 -30.06 -18.34 6.69
C ASP A 206 -30.31 -17.63 5.36
N THR A 207 -31.58 -17.34 5.07
CA THR A 207 -31.97 -16.53 3.93
C THR A 207 -32.21 -15.10 4.39
N ILE A 208 -31.41 -14.17 3.90
CA ILE A 208 -31.47 -12.74 4.24
C ILE A 208 -32.15 -11.93 3.13
N ALA A 209 -32.82 -10.85 3.51
CA ALA A 209 -33.36 -9.86 2.59
C ALA A 209 -32.72 -8.49 2.83
N TYR A 210 -32.30 -7.83 1.77
CA TYR A 210 -31.76 -6.47 1.82
C TYR A 210 -32.06 -5.72 0.52
N ASP A 211 -32.05 -4.39 0.60
CA ASP A 211 -32.26 -3.52 -0.56
C ASP A 211 -30.94 -3.36 -1.30
N ASN A 212 -30.89 -3.82 -2.54
CA ASN A 212 -29.75 -3.66 -3.43
C ASN A 212 -30.02 -2.50 -4.40
N SER A 213 -30.03 -1.29 -3.92
CA SER A 213 -30.33 -0.07 -4.68
C SER A 213 -29.32 0.28 -5.79
N SER A 214 -28.30 -0.54 -5.99
CA SER A 214 -27.33 -0.39 -7.09
C SER A 214 -27.74 -1.14 -8.38
N VAL A 215 -28.80 -1.93 -8.37
CA VAL A 215 -29.34 -2.61 -9.55
C VAL A 215 -30.73 -2.06 -9.84
N SER A 216 -30.92 -1.57 -11.06
CA SER A 216 -32.14 -1.00 -11.67
C SER A 216 -33.46 -1.33 -10.97
N ALA A 217 -34.32 -0.34 -10.82
CA ALA A 217 -35.57 -0.27 -10.08
C ALA A 217 -36.67 -1.32 -10.34
N THR A 218 -36.32 -2.56 -10.66
CA THR A 218 -37.31 -3.63 -10.97
C THR A 218 -37.27 -4.84 -10.02
N ASP A 219 -36.21 -4.97 -9.18
CA ASP A 219 -36.11 -6.07 -8.21
C ASP A 219 -35.90 -5.54 -6.80
N PHE A 220 -37.00 -5.30 -6.10
CA PHE A 220 -37.01 -4.70 -4.76
C PHE A 220 -36.48 -5.60 -3.64
N TYR A 221 -36.27 -6.89 -3.87
CA TYR A 221 -35.70 -7.80 -2.88
C TYR A 221 -34.89 -8.89 -3.58
N SER A 222 -33.57 -8.87 -3.39
CA SER A 222 -32.72 -9.99 -3.79
C SER A 222 -32.59 -10.95 -2.59
N THR A 223 -32.99 -12.20 -2.79
CA THR A 223 -32.79 -13.26 -1.81
C THR A 223 -31.48 -13.96 -2.15
N MET A 224 -30.44 -13.79 -1.32
CA MET A 224 -29.19 -14.53 -1.47
C MET A 224 -29.08 -15.63 -0.43
N MET A 225 -28.85 -16.87 -0.87
CA MET A 225 -28.34 -17.92 0.00
C MET A 225 -26.85 -17.62 0.25
N VAL A 226 -26.49 -17.48 1.52
CA VAL A 226 -25.09 -17.39 1.91
C VAL A 226 -24.51 -18.81 1.85
N SER A 227 -23.92 -19.18 0.72
CA SER A 227 -23.12 -20.40 0.61
C SER A 227 -21.69 -20.05 0.99
N ALA A 228 -21.14 -20.73 2.01
CA ALA A 228 -19.71 -20.70 2.27
C ALA A 228 -19.02 -21.47 1.12
N GLU A 229 -18.48 -20.77 0.13
CA GLU A 229 -17.56 -21.39 -0.81
C GLU A 229 -16.26 -21.69 -0.11
N GLY A 230 -16.08 -22.96 0.24
CA GLY A 230 -14.78 -23.54 0.55
C GLY A 230 -13.98 -23.60 -0.74
N GLY A 231 -13.02 -22.68 -0.92
CA GLY A 231 -12.02 -22.78 -1.96
C GLY A 231 -11.02 -23.86 -1.58
N ASP A 232 -11.14 -25.03 -2.19
CA ASP A 232 -10.05 -25.97 -2.39
C ASP A 232 -9.25 -25.48 -3.62
N GLU A 233 -8.00 -25.21 -3.41
CA GLU A 233 -6.73 -25.51 -4.07
C GLU A 233 -5.69 -24.41 -3.83
#